data_621fd1120479cfeab25509e23e346b3d
#
_entry.id   621fd1120479cfeab25509e23e346b3d
#
_cell.length_a   1.000
_cell.length_b   1.000
_cell.length_c   1.000
_cell.angle_alpha   90.00
_cell.angle_beta   90.00
_cell.angle_gamma   90.00
#
_symmetry.space_group_name_H-M   'P 1'
#
loop_
_entity.id
_entity.type
_entity.pdbx_description
1 polymer ?
#
loop_
_entity_poly.entity_id
_entity_poly.type
_entity_poly.pdbx_seq_one_letter_code
_entity_poly.pdbx_strand_id
1 'polypeptide(L)'
;MIRLVLVDMDRALGTRDGRPLDQAVLEHLHKVLHAGILLAPMTARDRTQALTLLRGDESCLQNAVLRDGALVVADGMPLGERTASRLEGARALMRRLGVALGEVLVLGGASADAELLSAVPRSVATRDSSQAARSCARTLVPGVHEGGVAALLDDVAQAAQWGEEPAFLRADGSDGGLRAELGAEAPLEPARGHAAVPLLAGAAVVAASFVVYLSDTFPSIAGMMVLSVGLLVGVALFYMGLSQRRDARKARRAAAAGRAGARQVRR
;
A
#
# COMPACT_ATOMS: atom_id res chain seq x y z
N MET A 1 -13.85 -13.34 -14.49
CA MET A 1 -14.63 -12.12 -14.12
C MET A 1 -14.17 -11.69 -12.74
N ILE A 2 -14.10 -10.37 -12.44
CA ILE A 2 -13.79 -9.83 -11.11
C ILE A 2 -15.05 -9.93 -10.23
N ARG A 3 -14.89 -10.48 -9.01
CA ARG A 3 -15.96 -10.58 -8.00
C ARG A 3 -15.64 -9.78 -6.74
N LEU A 4 -14.38 -9.46 -6.49
CA LEU A 4 -13.94 -8.71 -5.32
C LEU A 4 -12.89 -7.67 -5.74
N VAL A 5 -13.09 -6.44 -5.30
CA VAL A 5 -12.10 -5.35 -5.39
C VAL A 5 -11.57 -5.05 -4.00
N LEU A 6 -10.28 -5.27 -3.80
CA LEU A 6 -9.53 -4.84 -2.61
C LEU A 6 -8.85 -3.50 -2.94
N VAL A 7 -9.11 -2.46 -2.15
CA VAL A 7 -8.60 -1.11 -2.45
C VAL A 7 -7.95 -0.47 -1.24
N ASP A 8 -6.69 -0.01 -1.40
CA ASP A 8 -6.00 0.76 -0.36
C ASP A 8 -6.61 2.16 -0.22
N MET A 9 -7.10 2.47 0.97
CA MET A 9 -7.73 3.77 1.24
C MET A 9 -6.74 4.92 1.20
N ASP A 10 -5.55 4.71 1.74
CA ASP A 10 -4.63 5.79 2.04
C ASP A 10 -4.02 6.43 0.78
N ARG A 11 -3.46 5.63 -0.10
CA ARG A 11 -2.77 6.12 -1.29
C ARG A 11 -3.60 5.95 -2.56
N ALA A 12 -4.28 4.81 -2.71
CA ALA A 12 -5.06 4.56 -3.90
C ALA A 12 -6.35 5.39 -3.95
N LEU A 13 -7.00 5.62 -2.80
CA LEU A 13 -8.19 6.49 -2.72
C LEU A 13 -7.89 7.91 -2.21
N GLY A 14 -6.65 8.22 -1.84
CA GLY A 14 -6.24 9.58 -1.49
C GLY A 14 -6.62 10.05 -0.08
N THR A 15 -6.88 9.15 0.87
CA THR A 15 -7.25 9.55 2.25
C THR A 15 -6.06 9.61 3.21
N ARG A 16 -4.82 9.61 2.69
CA ARG A 16 -3.59 9.55 3.49
C ARG A 16 -3.46 10.68 4.51
N ASP A 17 -3.88 11.88 4.15
CA ASP A 17 -3.85 13.08 4.99
C ASP A 17 -4.98 13.15 6.02
N GLY A 18 -5.80 12.09 6.13
CA GLY A 18 -6.91 12.00 7.07
C GLY A 18 -8.17 12.74 6.63
N ARG A 19 -8.20 13.29 5.43
CA ARG A 19 -9.41 13.91 4.87
C ARG A 19 -10.39 12.85 4.39
N PRO A 20 -11.70 13.11 4.54
CA PRO A 20 -12.72 12.25 3.96
C PRO A 20 -12.53 12.13 2.44
N LEU A 21 -12.88 10.96 1.92
CA LEU A 21 -12.86 10.66 0.51
C LEU A 21 -13.63 11.70 -0.32
N ASP A 22 -13.11 12.04 -1.48
CA ASP A 22 -13.83 12.88 -2.42
C ASP A 22 -15.17 12.22 -2.80
N GLN A 23 -16.23 13.01 -2.86
CA GLN A 23 -17.57 12.53 -3.19
C GLN A 23 -17.59 11.83 -4.55
N ALA A 24 -16.88 12.37 -5.53
CA ALA A 24 -16.79 11.77 -6.86
C ALA A 24 -16.15 10.36 -6.81
N VAL A 25 -15.10 10.17 -6.01
CA VAL A 25 -14.46 8.86 -5.86
C VAL A 25 -15.39 7.87 -5.13
N LEU A 26 -16.14 8.33 -4.13
CA LEU A 26 -17.16 7.51 -3.46
C LEU A 26 -18.24 7.02 -4.43
N GLU A 27 -18.67 7.87 -5.36
CA GLU A 27 -19.63 7.48 -6.42
C GLU A 27 -19.09 6.36 -7.33
N HIS A 28 -17.80 6.37 -7.65
CA HIS A 28 -17.17 5.29 -8.42
C HIS A 28 -17.13 3.97 -7.63
N LEU A 29 -16.91 4.02 -6.30
CA LEU A 29 -17.02 2.83 -5.44
C LEU A 29 -18.45 2.28 -5.44
N HIS A 30 -19.47 3.14 -5.40
CA HIS A 30 -20.87 2.72 -5.50
C HIS A 30 -21.20 2.07 -6.85
N LYS A 31 -20.64 2.55 -7.97
CA LYS A 31 -20.83 1.89 -9.27
C LYS A 31 -20.31 0.44 -9.24
N VAL A 32 -19.16 0.20 -8.58
CA VAL A 32 -18.63 -1.16 -8.41
C VAL A 32 -19.59 -2.03 -7.59
N LEU A 33 -20.11 -1.50 -6.46
CA LEU A 33 -21.10 -2.20 -5.64
C LEU A 33 -22.40 -2.48 -6.41
N HIS A 34 -22.92 -1.51 -7.16
CA HIS A 34 -24.14 -1.66 -7.97
C HIS A 34 -23.96 -2.65 -9.13
N ALA A 35 -22.73 -2.84 -9.60
CA ALA A 35 -22.40 -3.89 -10.59
C ALA A 35 -22.34 -5.30 -9.98
N GLY A 36 -22.65 -5.45 -8.67
CA GLY A 36 -22.63 -6.73 -7.96
C GLY A 36 -21.24 -7.22 -7.58
N ILE A 37 -20.24 -6.36 -7.63
CA ILE A 37 -18.88 -6.68 -7.21
C ILE A 37 -18.72 -6.34 -5.73
N LEU A 38 -18.13 -7.25 -4.97
CA LEU A 38 -17.79 -7.02 -3.57
C LEU A 38 -16.64 -6.00 -3.48
N LEU A 39 -16.78 -5.03 -2.59
CA LEU A 39 -15.76 -4.04 -2.30
C LEU A 39 -15.18 -4.28 -0.92
N ALA A 40 -13.86 -4.20 -0.78
CA ALA A 40 -13.19 -4.31 0.50
C ALA A 40 -12.04 -3.30 0.62
N PRO A 41 -12.27 -2.16 1.28
CA PRO A 41 -11.21 -1.23 1.64
C PRO A 41 -10.16 -1.87 2.53
N MET A 42 -8.89 -1.49 2.29
CA MET A 42 -7.73 -1.90 3.08
C MET A 42 -7.08 -0.67 3.70
N THR A 43 -6.77 -0.72 4.99
CA THR A 43 -6.11 0.41 5.68
C THR A 43 -5.47 -0.04 7.00
N ALA A 44 -4.50 0.74 7.48
CA ALA A 44 -3.97 0.62 8.84
C ALA A 44 -4.95 1.11 9.92
N ARG A 45 -6.00 1.81 9.54
CA ARG A 45 -7.00 2.40 10.46
C ARG A 45 -7.98 1.36 10.99
N ASP A 46 -8.63 1.71 12.10
CA ASP A 46 -9.76 0.94 12.62
C ASP A 46 -11.07 1.26 11.86
N ARG A 47 -12.15 0.54 12.22
CA ARG A 47 -13.45 0.68 11.54
C ARG A 47 -14.03 2.09 11.66
N THR A 48 -13.94 2.71 12.82
CA THR A 48 -14.52 4.04 13.09
C THR A 48 -13.80 5.10 12.24
N GLN A 49 -12.48 5.04 12.21
CA GLN A 49 -11.66 5.94 11.40
C GLN A 49 -11.93 5.72 9.89
N ALA A 50 -11.99 4.46 9.45
CA ALA A 50 -12.30 4.13 8.06
C ALA A 50 -13.69 4.64 7.65
N LEU A 51 -14.70 4.46 8.51
CA LEU A 51 -16.05 4.94 8.27
C LEU A 51 -16.10 6.48 8.16
N THR A 52 -15.38 7.18 9.02
CA THR A 52 -15.26 8.65 8.95
C THR A 52 -14.69 9.09 7.60
N LEU A 53 -13.66 8.41 7.10
CA LEU A 53 -13.06 8.71 5.80
C LEU A 53 -14.00 8.41 4.63
N LEU A 54 -14.85 7.41 4.76
CA LEU A 54 -15.92 7.06 3.80
C LEU A 54 -17.21 7.88 4.02
N ARG A 55 -17.13 9.03 4.71
CA ARG A 55 -18.27 9.93 4.96
C ARG A 55 -19.45 9.28 5.69
N GLY A 56 -19.20 8.24 6.48
CA GLY A 56 -20.23 7.48 7.18
C GLY A 56 -20.90 6.41 6.34
N ASP A 57 -20.40 6.12 5.15
CA ASP A 57 -20.97 5.12 4.25
C ASP A 57 -20.59 3.70 4.68
N GLU A 58 -21.52 3.03 5.35
CA GLU A 58 -21.34 1.65 5.80
C GLU A 58 -21.40 0.63 4.66
N SER A 59 -22.01 0.97 3.52
CA SER A 59 -22.11 0.04 2.38
C SER A 59 -20.73 -0.32 1.83
N CYS A 60 -19.81 0.63 1.85
CA CYS A 60 -18.41 0.45 1.45
C CYS A 60 -17.58 -0.34 2.48
N LEU A 61 -18.06 -0.58 3.70
CA LEU A 61 -17.37 -1.32 4.76
C LEU A 61 -18.05 -2.65 5.14
N GLN A 62 -18.94 -3.17 4.29
CA GLN A 62 -19.50 -4.51 4.49
C GLN A 62 -18.42 -5.59 4.47
N ASN A 63 -17.39 -5.38 3.64
CA ASN A 63 -16.17 -6.18 3.66
C ASN A 63 -14.98 -5.25 3.81
N ALA A 64 -13.98 -5.60 4.60
CA ALA A 64 -12.81 -4.76 4.81
C ALA A 64 -11.63 -5.54 5.40
N VAL A 65 -10.42 -5.04 5.14
CA VAL A 65 -9.17 -5.49 5.76
C VAL A 65 -8.56 -4.29 6.49
N LEU A 66 -8.81 -4.20 7.78
CA LEU A 66 -8.48 -3.07 8.63
C LEU A 66 -7.29 -3.39 9.53
N ARG A 67 -6.66 -2.35 10.11
CA ARG A 67 -5.51 -2.46 11.03
C ARG A 67 -4.39 -3.31 10.42
N ASP A 68 -4.09 -3.08 9.12
CA ASP A 68 -3.11 -3.83 8.34
C ASP A 68 -3.33 -5.36 8.34
N GLY A 69 -4.57 -5.79 8.39
CA GLY A 69 -4.97 -7.19 8.40
C GLY A 69 -5.40 -7.71 9.76
N ALA A 70 -5.09 -7.05 10.87
CA ALA A 70 -5.44 -7.52 12.20
C ALA A 70 -6.95 -7.55 12.49
N LEU A 71 -7.76 -6.86 11.69
CA LEU A 71 -9.21 -6.90 11.75
C LEU A 71 -9.77 -7.08 10.33
N VAL A 72 -10.42 -8.20 10.11
CA VAL A 72 -11.11 -8.52 8.85
C VAL A 72 -12.61 -8.50 9.09
N VAL A 73 -13.33 -7.78 8.23
CA VAL A 73 -14.79 -7.69 8.24
C VAL A 73 -15.33 -8.36 6.99
N ALA A 74 -16.32 -9.22 7.13
CA ALA A 74 -17.05 -9.82 6.03
C ALA A 74 -18.56 -9.79 6.34
N ASP A 75 -19.36 -9.39 5.37
CA ASP A 75 -20.82 -9.23 5.52
C ASP A 75 -21.20 -8.36 6.74
N GLY A 76 -20.44 -7.29 6.98
CA GLY A 76 -20.62 -6.37 8.11
C GLY A 76 -20.10 -6.86 9.45
N MET A 77 -19.68 -8.12 9.56
CA MET A 77 -19.27 -8.75 10.82
C MET A 77 -17.76 -9.01 10.87
N PRO A 78 -17.09 -8.78 12.01
CA PRO A 78 -15.68 -9.11 12.16
C PRO A 78 -15.48 -10.63 12.13
N LEU A 79 -14.46 -11.07 11.40
CA LEU A 79 -13.97 -12.44 11.47
C LEU A 79 -13.17 -12.63 12.76
N GLY A 80 -13.37 -13.74 13.44
CA GLY A 80 -12.65 -14.08 14.68
C GLY A 80 -11.17 -14.45 14.46
N GLU A 81 -10.72 -14.57 13.22
CA GLU A 81 -9.33 -14.88 12.88
C GLU A 81 -8.42 -13.67 13.12
N ARG A 82 -7.26 -13.92 13.73
CA ARG A 82 -6.19 -12.93 13.82
C ARG A 82 -5.21 -13.14 12.67
N THR A 83 -5.00 -12.12 11.88
CA THR A 83 -4.05 -12.13 10.78
C THR A 83 -2.96 -11.08 10.99
N ALA A 84 -1.74 -11.35 10.50
CA ALA A 84 -0.57 -10.53 10.79
C ALA A 84 -0.20 -9.57 9.65
N SER A 85 -0.90 -9.66 8.50
CA SER A 85 -0.62 -8.81 7.33
C SER A 85 -1.87 -8.61 6.48
N ARG A 86 -1.82 -7.59 5.59
CA ARG A 86 -2.89 -7.35 4.61
C ARG A 86 -3.11 -8.56 3.70
N LEU A 87 -2.06 -9.28 3.32
CA LEU A 87 -2.17 -10.49 2.51
C LEU A 87 -2.93 -11.60 3.25
N GLU A 88 -2.60 -11.85 4.50
CA GLU A 88 -3.31 -12.86 5.31
C GLU A 88 -4.76 -12.46 5.55
N GLY A 89 -5.01 -11.17 5.86
CA GLY A 89 -6.36 -10.63 6.02
C GLY A 89 -7.19 -10.76 4.74
N ALA A 90 -6.61 -10.41 3.59
CA ALA A 90 -7.26 -10.58 2.29
C ALA A 90 -7.58 -12.05 2.00
N ARG A 91 -6.66 -12.97 2.29
CA ARG A 91 -6.90 -14.42 2.14
C ARG A 91 -8.01 -14.93 3.05
N ALA A 92 -8.06 -14.47 4.30
CA ALA A 92 -9.15 -14.81 5.23
C ALA A 92 -10.51 -14.31 4.69
N LEU A 93 -10.55 -13.08 4.21
CA LEU A 93 -11.73 -12.50 3.58
C LEU A 93 -12.17 -13.31 2.34
N MET A 94 -11.25 -13.60 1.42
CA MET A 94 -11.53 -14.39 0.21
C MET A 94 -12.10 -15.77 0.55
N ARG A 95 -11.51 -16.47 1.53
CA ARG A 95 -12.04 -17.78 2.00
C ARG A 95 -13.48 -17.63 2.50
N ARG A 96 -13.75 -16.62 3.32
CA ARG A 96 -15.08 -16.39 3.88
C ARG A 96 -16.15 -16.08 2.83
N LEU A 97 -15.76 -15.32 1.80
CA LEU A 97 -16.64 -14.89 0.70
C LEU A 97 -16.72 -15.92 -0.45
N GLY A 98 -15.94 -16.99 -0.41
CA GLY A 98 -15.89 -17.98 -1.49
C GLY A 98 -15.40 -17.38 -2.82
N VAL A 99 -14.41 -16.47 -2.76
CA VAL A 99 -13.83 -15.80 -3.93
C VAL A 99 -12.45 -16.38 -4.23
N ALA A 100 -12.24 -16.82 -5.46
CA ALA A 100 -10.94 -17.34 -5.89
C ALA A 100 -9.95 -16.22 -6.17
N LEU A 101 -8.65 -16.48 -6.02
CA LEU A 101 -7.58 -15.50 -6.22
C LEU A 101 -7.63 -14.84 -7.62
N GLY A 102 -7.99 -15.61 -8.64
CA GLY A 102 -8.17 -15.10 -10.01
C GLY A 102 -9.40 -14.21 -10.22
N GLU A 103 -10.30 -14.11 -9.23
CA GLU A 103 -11.50 -13.27 -9.27
C GLU A 103 -11.33 -11.97 -8.48
N VAL A 104 -10.11 -11.72 -7.97
CA VAL A 104 -9.79 -10.55 -7.15
C VAL A 104 -9.00 -9.54 -7.96
N LEU A 105 -9.40 -8.29 -7.89
CA LEU A 105 -8.61 -7.13 -8.27
C LEU A 105 -8.08 -6.46 -7.01
N VAL A 106 -6.79 -6.17 -6.99
CA VAL A 106 -6.15 -5.39 -5.91
C VAL A 106 -5.69 -4.06 -6.46
N LEU A 107 -6.18 -2.97 -5.90
CA LEU A 107 -5.68 -1.62 -6.10
C LEU A 107 -4.93 -1.20 -4.83
N GLY A 108 -3.62 -1.35 -4.85
CA GLY A 108 -2.74 -1.07 -3.71
C GLY A 108 -1.92 0.20 -3.90
N GLY A 109 -1.52 0.82 -2.80
CA GLY A 109 -0.72 2.04 -2.84
C GLY A 109 0.35 2.11 -1.75
N ALA A 110 0.13 1.46 -0.61
CA ALA A 110 1.05 1.46 0.51
C ALA A 110 2.16 0.40 0.36
N SER A 111 3.25 0.56 1.12
CA SER A 111 4.30 -0.47 1.17
C SER A 111 3.80 -1.78 1.78
N ALA A 112 2.79 -1.71 2.64
CA ALA A 112 2.13 -2.87 3.24
C ALA A 112 1.38 -3.74 2.21
N ASP A 113 1.02 -3.17 1.04
CA ASP A 113 0.33 -3.89 -0.04
C ASP A 113 1.26 -4.72 -0.92
N ALA A 114 2.58 -4.53 -0.82
CA ALA A 114 3.54 -5.12 -1.75
C ALA A 114 3.44 -6.65 -1.85
N GLU A 115 3.26 -7.34 -0.71
CA GLU A 115 3.08 -8.80 -0.69
C GLU A 115 1.78 -9.22 -1.38
N LEU A 116 0.69 -8.49 -1.12
CA LEU A 116 -0.61 -8.76 -1.71
C LEU A 116 -0.61 -8.49 -3.22
N LEU A 117 -0.03 -7.36 -3.66
CA LEU A 117 0.12 -7.01 -5.07
C LEU A 117 0.95 -8.05 -5.84
N SER A 118 1.99 -8.62 -5.20
CA SER A 118 2.79 -9.69 -5.80
C SER A 118 2.03 -11.01 -5.92
N ALA A 119 1.14 -11.29 -4.97
CA ALA A 119 0.42 -12.56 -4.89
C ALA A 119 -0.79 -12.63 -5.82
N VAL A 120 -1.45 -11.50 -6.09
CA VAL A 120 -2.68 -11.43 -6.87
C VAL A 120 -2.39 -11.20 -8.36
N PRO A 121 -2.94 -12.04 -9.28
CA PRO A 121 -2.72 -11.87 -10.72
C PRO A 121 -3.22 -10.53 -11.28
N ARG A 122 -4.32 -10.00 -10.76
CA ARG A 122 -4.89 -8.71 -11.16
C ARG A 122 -4.56 -7.66 -10.10
N SER A 123 -3.33 -7.16 -10.15
CA SER A 123 -2.83 -6.17 -9.19
C SER A 123 -2.46 -4.86 -9.90
N VAL A 124 -2.95 -3.77 -9.34
CA VAL A 124 -2.80 -2.42 -9.86
C VAL A 124 -2.23 -1.51 -8.78
N ALA A 125 -1.35 -0.61 -9.16
CA ALA A 125 -0.91 0.50 -8.33
C ALA A 125 -1.02 1.82 -9.10
N THR A 126 -1.12 2.93 -8.38
CA THR A 126 -1.11 4.26 -8.99
C THR A 126 0.33 4.79 -9.12
N ARG A 127 0.57 5.78 -9.98
CA ARG A 127 1.89 6.40 -10.15
C ARG A 127 2.44 7.01 -8.87
N ASP A 128 1.57 7.56 -8.02
CA ASP A 128 1.90 8.17 -6.73
C ASP A 128 1.95 7.18 -5.56
N SER A 129 1.76 5.90 -5.85
CA SER A 129 1.94 4.82 -4.88
C SER A 129 3.39 4.72 -4.39
N SER A 130 3.59 4.02 -3.27
CA SER A 130 4.94 3.72 -2.77
C SER A 130 5.76 2.95 -3.81
N GLN A 131 7.08 3.13 -3.82
CA GLN A 131 7.97 2.38 -4.72
C GLN A 131 7.78 0.87 -4.57
N ALA A 132 7.57 0.38 -3.34
CA ALA A 132 7.34 -1.04 -3.08
C ALA A 132 6.04 -1.53 -3.76
N ALA A 133 4.94 -0.78 -3.68
CA ALA A 133 3.69 -1.12 -4.34
C ALA A 133 3.85 -1.10 -5.88
N ARG A 134 4.45 -0.04 -6.44
CA ARG A 134 4.66 0.07 -7.89
C ARG A 134 5.52 -1.05 -8.47
N SER A 135 6.56 -1.48 -7.75
CA SER A 135 7.43 -2.56 -8.22
C SER A 135 6.79 -3.96 -8.14
N CYS A 136 5.73 -4.12 -7.35
CA CYS A 136 5.03 -5.38 -7.14
C CYS A 136 3.72 -5.49 -7.95
N ALA A 137 3.11 -4.37 -8.31
CA ALA A 137 1.90 -4.35 -9.12
C ALA A 137 2.19 -4.77 -10.58
N ARG A 138 1.22 -5.43 -11.20
CA ARG A 138 1.31 -5.84 -12.61
C ARG A 138 0.97 -4.71 -13.56
N THR A 139 0.06 -3.81 -13.14
CA THR A 139 -0.40 -2.68 -13.95
C THR A 139 -0.22 -1.39 -13.15
N LEU A 140 0.17 -0.32 -13.82
CA LEU A 140 0.23 1.04 -13.26
C LEU A 140 -0.83 1.90 -13.93
N VAL A 141 -1.56 2.67 -13.12
CA VAL A 141 -2.55 3.65 -13.60
C VAL A 141 -2.20 5.05 -13.10
N PRO A 142 -2.71 6.12 -13.72
CA PRO A 142 -2.58 7.47 -13.20
C PRO A 142 -3.06 7.59 -11.76
N GLY A 143 -2.59 8.62 -11.05
CA GLY A 143 -2.96 8.86 -9.64
C GLY A 143 -4.43 9.18 -9.45
N VAL A 144 -4.89 9.19 -8.20
CA VAL A 144 -6.30 9.48 -7.86
C VAL A 144 -6.71 10.88 -8.36
N HIS A 145 -5.83 11.87 -8.21
CA HIS A 145 -6.07 13.24 -8.66
C HIS A 145 -5.99 13.42 -10.18
N GLU A 146 -5.40 12.44 -10.90
CA GLU A 146 -5.34 12.39 -12.36
C GLU A 146 -6.52 11.60 -12.96
N GLY A 147 -7.46 11.13 -12.13
CA GLY A 147 -8.64 10.38 -12.56
C GLY A 147 -8.38 8.91 -12.88
N GLY A 148 -7.16 8.40 -12.71
CA GLY A 148 -6.82 7.02 -13.07
C GLY A 148 -7.56 5.98 -12.24
N VAL A 149 -7.78 6.23 -10.95
CA VAL A 149 -8.56 5.35 -10.08
C VAL A 149 -10.03 5.34 -10.46
N ALA A 150 -10.60 6.51 -10.74
CA ALA A 150 -12.00 6.64 -11.18
C ALA A 150 -12.24 5.88 -12.49
N ALA A 151 -11.38 6.07 -13.49
CA ALA A 151 -11.46 5.36 -14.76
C ALA A 151 -11.33 3.84 -14.60
N LEU A 152 -10.42 3.38 -13.73
CA LEU A 152 -10.27 1.95 -13.41
C LEU A 152 -11.55 1.36 -12.79
N LEU A 153 -12.13 2.05 -11.80
CA LEU A 153 -13.35 1.58 -11.11
C LEU A 153 -14.54 1.57 -12.06
N ASP A 154 -14.67 2.55 -12.96
CA ASP A 154 -15.70 2.59 -13.97
C ASP A 154 -15.55 1.45 -14.98
N ASP A 155 -14.33 1.18 -15.47
CA ASP A 155 -14.07 0.06 -16.38
C ASP A 155 -14.41 -1.30 -15.73
N VAL A 156 -14.06 -1.48 -14.46
CA VAL A 156 -14.42 -2.67 -13.69
C VAL A 156 -15.93 -2.83 -13.54
N ALA A 157 -16.64 -1.75 -13.20
CA ALA A 157 -18.10 -1.78 -13.04
C ALA A 157 -18.80 -2.05 -14.37
N GLN A 158 -18.36 -1.41 -15.42
CA GLN A 158 -18.92 -1.58 -16.78
C GLN A 158 -18.69 -3.01 -17.30
N ALA A 159 -17.47 -3.52 -17.18
CA ALA A 159 -17.13 -4.88 -17.61
C ALA A 159 -17.98 -5.94 -16.90
N ALA A 160 -18.26 -5.75 -15.61
CA ALA A 160 -19.10 -6.67 -14.84
C ALA A 160 -20.55 -6.67 -15.34
N GLN A 161 -21.12 -5.52 -15.69
CA GLN A 161 -22.47 -5.40 -16.24
C GLN A 161 -22.62 -6.14 -17.58
N TRP A 162 -21.56 -6.17 -18.38
CA TRP A 162 -21.57 -6.81 -19.71
C TRP A 162 -21.09 -8.27 -19.66
N GLY A 163 -20.66 -8.75 -18.53
CA GLY A 163 -20.09 -10.09 -18.39
C GLY A 163 -18.72 -10.24 -19.04
N GLU A 164 -18.00 -9.14 -19.21
CA GLU A 164 -16.71 -9.06 -19.87
C GLU A 164 -15.54 -8.90 -18.89
N GLU A 165 -14.33 -8.98 -19.40
CA GLU A 165 -13.14 -8.61 -18.63
C GLU A 165 -12.84 -7.12 -18.83
N PRO A 166 -12.43 -6.37 -17.78
CA PRO A 166 -12.09 -4.95 -17.87
C PRO A 166 -11.06 -4.67 -18.98
N ALA A 167 -11.18 -3.53 -19.64
CA ALA A 167 -10.36 -3.18 -20.79
C ALA A 167 -8.86 -3.14 -20.45
N PHE A 168 -8.50 -2.64 -19.27
CA PHE A 168 -7.10 -2.59 -18.81
C PHE A 168 -6.46 -3.99 -18.59
N LEU A 169 -7.26 -5.05 -18.49
CA LEU A 169 -6.80 -6.45 -18.41
C LEU A 169 -6.77 -7.14 -19.77
N ARG A 170 -7.53 -6.64 -20.75
CA ARG A 170 -7.56 -7.17 -22.12
C ARG A 170 -6.38 -6.71 -22.97
N ALA A 171 -5.74 -5.60 -22.59
CA ALA A 171 -4.52 -5.16 -23.26
C ALA A 171 -3.50 -6.29 -23.17
N ASP A 172 -3.38 -7.02 -24.29
CA ASP A 172 -2.57 -8.22 -24.47
C ASP A 172 -1.23 -8.05 -23.80
N GLY A 173 -0.72 -9.13 -23.20
CA GLY A 173 0.56 -9.23 -22.49
C GLY A 173 1.80 -8.72 -23.25
N SER A 174 1.63 -7.89 -24.27
CA SER A 174 2.62 -6.93 -24.70
C SER A 174 2.64 -5.83 -23.64
N ASP A 175 3.75 -5.68 -22.94
CA ASP A 175 4.11 -4.64 -21.97
C ASP A 175 3.80 -3.19 -22.42
N GLY A 176 2.87 -2.99 -23.35
CA GLY A 176 2.72 -1.81 -24.16
C GLY A 176 1.46 -0.96 -23.97
N GLY A 177 0.34 -1.48 -23.47
CA GLY A 177 -0.89 -0.69 -23.49
C GLY A 177 -0.79 0.59 -22.65
N LEU A 178 -0.94 0.49 -21.35
CA LEU A 178 -0.87 1.67 -20.45
C LEU A 178 0.57 2.08 -20.10
N ARG A 179 1.54 1.16 -20.11
CA ARG A 179 2.97 1.50 -19.95
C ARG A 179 3.53 2.30 -21.12
N ALA A 180 3.06 2.09 -22.34
CA ALA A 180 3.50 2.84 -23.50
C ALA A 180 2.90 4.25 -23.58
N GLU A 181 1.63 4.42 -23.19
CA GLU A 181 1.00 5.75 -23.10
C GLU A 181 1.54 6.58 -21.93
N LEU A 182 2.07 5.93 -20.89
CA LEU A 182 2.62 6.58 -19.72
C LEU A 182 4.08 7.04 -19.89
N GLY A 183 4.60 6.98 -21.14
CA GLY A 183 5.99 7.32 -21.43
C GLY A 183 6.94 6.34 -20.74
N ALA A 184 7.74 5.62 -21.48
CA ALA A 184 8.78 4.77 -20.97
C ALA A 184 9.78 5.62 -20.13
N GLU A 185 9.40 5.94 -18.90
CA GLU A 185 10.44 6.21 -17.91
C GLU A 185 11.22 4.90 -17.77
N ALA A 186 12.49 4.98 -18.13
CA ALA A 186 13.48 3.93 -17.96
C ALA A 186 13.25 3.23 -16.61
N PRO A 187 13.46 1.90 -16.52
CA PRO A 187 13.33 1.20 -15.25
C PRO A 187 14.05 2.03 -14.21
N LEU A 188 13.31 2.62 -13.29
CA LEU A 188 13.91 3.39 -12.21
C LEU A 188 14.88 2.43 -11.55
N GLU A 189 16.18 2.69 -11.74
CA GLU A 189 17.20 1.97 -10.98
C GLU A 189 16.69 1.93 -9.54
N PRO A 190 16.75 0.78 -8.87
CA PRO A 190 16.31 0.70 -7.49
C PRO A 190 17.00 1.84 -6.77
N ALA A 191 16.23 2.84 -6.35
CA ALA A 191 16.78 4.01 -5.69
C ALA A 191 17.79 3.47 -4.68
N ARG A 192 19.05 3.77 -4.88
CA ARG A 192 20.12 3.43 -3.94
C ARG A 192 19.67 4.10 -2.65
N GLY A 193 18.90 3.34 -1.86
CA GLY A 193 18.30 3.87 -0.66
C GLY A 193 19.43 4.39 0.21
N HIS A 194 19.47 5.69 0.39
CA HIS A 194 20.43 6.37 1.26
C HIS A 194 20.12 6.03 2.74
N ALA A 195 19.68 4.79 2.99
CA ALA A 195 19.47 4.27 4.35
C ALA A 195 20.77 4.28 5.19
N ALA A 196 21.92 4.44 4.54
CA ALA A 196 23.17 4.67 5.23
C ALA A 196 23.26 6.10 5.78
N VAL A 197 22.63 7.09 5.12
CA VAL A 197 22.71 8.50 5.52
C VAL A 197 22.11 8.74 6.90
N PRO A 198 20.86 8.35 7.23
CA PRO A 198 20.33 8.56 8.57
C PRO A 198 21.04 7.73 9.64
N LEU A 199 21.59 6.55 9.31
CA LEU A 199 22.40 5.74 10.22
C LEU A 199 23.71 6.43 10.59
N LEU A 200 24.43 6.96 9.58
CA LEU A 200 25.69 7.68 9.79
C LEU A 200 25.44 9.03 10.48
N ALA A 201 24.37 9.74 10.10
CA ALA A 201 23.97 10.98 10.76
C ALA A 201 23.64 10.76 12.22
N GLY A 202 22.90 9.70 12.56
CA GLY A 202 22.59 9.33 13.95
C GLY A 202 23.84 9.05 14.78
N ALA A 203 24.77 8.29 14.24
CA ALA A 203 26.05 7.99 14.92
C ALA A 203 26.91 9.26 15.10
N ALA A 204 26.94 10.14 14.10
CA ALA A 204 27.69 11.40 14.16
C ALA A 204 27.13 12.36 15.23
N VAL A 205 25.79 12.46 15.33
CA VAL A 205 25.13 13.30 16.37
C VAL A 205 25.44 12.79 17.75
N VAL A 206 25.40 11.48 18.02
CA VAL A 206 25.76 10.89 19.32
C VAL A 206 27.24 11.16 19.65
N ALA A 207 28.13 10.94 18.69
CA ALA A 207 29.57 11.19 18.89
C ALA A 207 29.87 12.66 19.17
N ALA A 208 29.26 13.59 18.43
CA ALA A 208 29.43 15.01 18.66
C ALA A 208 28.92 15.46 20.04
N SER A 209 27.76 14.95 20.47
CA SER A 209 27.19 15.23 21.79
C SER A 209 28.09 14.72 22.91
N PHE A 210 28.74 13.57 22.71
CA PHE A 210 29.68 13.00 23.68
C PHE A 210 30.99 13.81 23.75
N VAL A 211 31.50 14.29 22.62
CA VAL A 211 32.69 15.17 22.59
C VAL A 211 32.41 16.49 23.31
N VAL A 212 31.24 17.11 23.06
CA VAL A 212 30.85 18.35 23.77
C VAL A 212 30.73 18.12 25.27
N TYR A 213 30.20 16.98 25.71
CA TYR A 213 30.12 16.61 27.12
C TYR A 213 31.51 16.46 27.77
N LEU A 214 32.47 15.83 27.06
CA LEU A 214 33.83 15.60 27.57
C LEU A 214 34.71 16.86 27.55
N SER A 215 34.37 17.88 26.74
CA SER A 215 35.17 19.09 26.55
C SER A 215 35.02 20.10 27.68
N ASP A 216 34.21 19.83 28.70
CA ASP A 216 33.94 20.69 29.86
C ASP A 216 33.56 22.14 29.49
N THR A 217 33.05 22.31 28.26
CA THR A 217 32.74 23.64 27.68
C THR A 217 31.48 24.26 28.30
N PHE A 218 30.65 23.44 28.94
CA PHE A 218 29.39 23.86 29.58
C PHE A 218 29.32 23.46 31.06
N PRO A 219 28.60 24.23 31.92
CA PRO A 219 28.29 23.78 33.27
C PRO A 219 27.67 22.39 33.26
N SER A 220 27.98 21.57 34.24
CA SER A 220 27.64 20.13 34.27
C SER A 220 26.19 19.80 33.95
N ILE A 221 25.22 20.61 34.33
CA ILE A 221 23.79 20.45 34.03
C ILE A 221 23.50 20.68 32.55
N ALA A 222 24.06 21.73 31.94
CA ALA A 222 23.88 22.03 30.54
C ALA A 222 24.55 20.97 29.65
N GLY A 223 25.73 20.46 30.00
CA GLY A 223 26.41 19.37 29.34
C GLY A 223 25.59 18.08 29.35
N MET A 224 24.95 17.74 30.47
CA MET A 224 24.05 16.59 30.58
C MET A 224 22.80 16.74 29.70
N MET A 225 22.24 17.95 29.62
CA MET A 225 21.08 18.20 28.71
C MET A 225 21.46 18.03 27.24
N VAL A 226 22.59 18.55 26.79
CA VAL A 226 23.09 18.39 25.41
C VAL A 226 23.32 16.91 25.10
N LEU A 227 23.93 16.15 26.02
CA LEU A 227 24.13 14.71 25.84
C LEU A 227 22.81 13.96 25.74
N SER A 228 21.83 14.27 26.60
CA SER A 228 20.51 13.61 26.61
C SER A 228 19.72 13.88 25.34
N VAL A 229 19.68 15.12 24.88
CA VAL A 229 18.98 15.50 23.63
C VAL A 229 19.69 14.88 22.42
N GLY A 230 21.02 14.93 22.36
CA GLY A 230 21.80 14.35 21.28
C GLY A 230 21.64 12.84 21.21
N LEU A 231 21.56 12.15 22.35
CA LEU A 231 21.31 10.71 22.40
C LEU A 231 19.91 10.36 21.87
N LEU A 232 18.86 11.10 22.27
CA LEU A 232 17.49 10.89 21.80
C LEU A 232 17.38 11.09 20.29
N VAL A 233 17.93 12.17 19.76
CA VAL A 233 17.92 12.47 18.31
C VAL A 233 18.72 11.42 17.56
N GLY A 234 19.90 11.04 18.05
CA GLY A 234 20.74 10.03 17.42
C GLY A 234 20.07 8.65 17.36
N VAL A 235 19.41 8.24 18.45
CA VAL A 235 18.65 6.98 18.50
C VAL A 235 17.46 7.02 17.55
N ALA A 236 16.73 8.13 17.47
CA ALA A 236 15.61 8.28 16.55
C ALA A 236 16.05 8.16 15.08
N LEU A 237 17.14 8.84 14.68
CA LEU A 237 17.70 8.75 13.35
C LEU A 237 18.21 7.34 13.01
N PHE A 238 18.87 6.69 13.99
CA PHE A 238 19.35 5.32 13.83
C PHE A 238 18.18 4.34 13.62
N TYR A 239 17.09 4.49 14.39
CA TYR A 239 15.90 3.67 14.26
C TYR A 239 15.20 3.88 12.92
N MET A 240 15.15 5.13 12.43
CA MET A 240 14.64 5.47 11.10
C MET A 240 15.47 4.79 9.99
N GLY A 241 16.80 4.81 10.11
CA GLY A 241 17.66 4.12 9.15
C GLY A 241 17.50 2.60 9.15
N LEU A 242 17.28 2.00 10.34
CA LEU A 242 16.99 0.57 10.45
C LEU A 242 15.64 0.18 9.86
N SER A 243 14.59 0.97 10.10
CA SER A 243 13.25 0.72 9.53
C SER A 243 13.30 0.76 8.00
N GLN A 244 13.94 1.78 7.42
CA GLN A 244 14.14 1.88 5.96
C GLN A 244 14.88 0.68 5.38
N ARG A 245 15.91 0.16 6.09
CA ARG A 245 16.61 -1.06 5.63
C ARG A 245 15.75 -2.31 5.72
N ARG A 246 14.91 -2.44 6.77
CA ARG A 246 13.96 -3.55 6.89
C ARG A 246 12.94 -3.53 5.77
N ASP A 247 12.39 -2.36 5.47
CA ASP A 247 11.40 -2.18 4.41
C ASP A 247 12.00 -2.45 3.03
N ALA A 248 13.22 -1.97 2.77
CA ALA A 248 13.95 -2.27 1.55
C ALA A 248 14.25 -3.78 1.38
N ARG A 249 14.57 -4.49 2.47
CA ARG A 249 14.78 -5.95 2.43
C ARG A 249 13.48 -6.72 2.19
N LYS A 250 12.37 -6.30 2.82
CA LYS A 250 11.04 -6.89 2.56
C LYS A 250 10.62 -6.69 1.10
N ALA A 251 10.76 -5.48 0.57
CA ALA A 251 10.46 -5.17 -0.83
C ALA A 251 11.29 -6.02 -1.82
N ARG A 252 12.60 -6.21 -1.55
CA ARG A 252 13.46 -7.06 -2.38
C ARG A 252 13.05 -8.53 -2.34
N ARG A 253 12.66 -9.05 -1.17
CA ARG A 253 12.17 -10.44 -1.04
C ARG A 253 10.85 -10.64 -1.77
N ALA A 254 9.91 -9.69 -1.65
CA ALA A 254 8.65 -9.71 -2.37
C ALA A 254 8.87 -9.67 -3.90
N ALA A 255 9.74 -8.80 -4.39
CA ALA A 255 10.10 -8.72 -5.80
C ALA A 255 10.79 -9.99 -6.33
N ALA A 256 11.62 -10.64 -5.50
CA ALA A 256 12.26 -11.91 -5.86
C ALA A 256 11.26 -13.06 -5.94
N ALA A 257 10.31 -13.12 -4.99
CA ALA A 257 9.25 -14.12 -4.98
C ALA A 257 8.32 -13.97 -6.20
N GLY A 258 7.96 -12.73 -6.56
CA GLY A 258 7.16 -12.45 -7.76
C GLY A 258 7.85 -12.91 -9.07
N ARG A 259 9.17 -12.69 -9.18
CA ARG A 259 9.96 -13.15 -10.34
C ARG A 259 10.08 -14.69 -10.42
N ALA A 260 10.17 -15.36 -9.28
CA ALA A 260 10.23 -16.84 -9.24
C ALA A 260 8.88 -17.45 -9.66
N GLY A 261 7.76 -16.91 -9.20
CA GLY A 261 6.43 -17.34 -9.62
C GLY A 261 6.16 -17.14 -11.11
N ALA A 262 6.59 -16.00 -11.66
CA ALA A 262 6.44 -15.72 -13.10
C ALA A 262 7.27 -16.65 -14.01
N ARG A 263 8.40 -17.19 -13.53
CA ARG A 263 9.19 -18.20 -14.28
C ARG A 263 8.57 -19.59 -14.26
N GLN A 264 7.83 -19.93 -13.21
CA GLN A 264 7.20 -21.25 -13.06
C GLN A 264 5.94 -21.41 -13.93
N VAL A 265 5.26 -20.29 -14.25
CA VAL A 265 4.08 -20.26 -15.13
C VAL A 265 4.47 -20.28 -16.62
N ARG A 266 5.73 -20.02 -16.95
CA ARG A 266 6.24 -20.07 -18.36
C ARG A 266 6.88 -21.43 -18.75
N ARG A 267 6.90 -22.40 -17.87
CA ARG A 267 7.27 -23.81 -18.15
C ARG A 267 6.04 -24.70 -18.11
#